data_a233343127b3018aee615e3877a5c00b
#
_entry.id   a233343127b3018aee615e3877a5c00b
#
_cell.length_a   1.000
_cell.length_b   1.000
_cell.length_c   1.000
_cell.angle_alpha   90.00
_cell.angle_beta   90.00
_cell.angle_gamma   90.00
#
_symmetry.space_group_name_H-M   'P 1'
#
loop_
_entity.id
_entity.type
_entity.pdbx_description
1 polymer ?
#
loop_
_entity_poly.entity_id
_entity_poly.type
_entity_poly.pdbx_seq_one_letter_code
_entity_poly.pdbx_strand_id
1 'polypeptide(L)'
;MKDMKDRARRAISAVAVREHWRMRRVLLLVMVAVTVLGMVTVSSMADAVQPRRVYVVLTADGGTEIISGRPSRDMSFGILEARMDYNTKEPQLLLQHGRSITVTGEEETRTVQTRSETVDHLLHRLHMEPAEDEMVFIDLTGDQPSIYFWAEMTRQRTVQLSVGYSSRRVVNHSLAKGTERVVQQGVPGTITNTYTDTYRMGRVVSTELADTVTDGAVEEIVEYGTRVSSVERSDRLVSVHSNGDGSGYLLFASGDTMTFSRTLVCSATAYSIGTRTASGRPTAVGNIAVDTSVFPYGTRMYVQTVKGSWHYGMATAADCGTAIKGNKIDLWFKTFSEACDWGRRDCTVYVLD
;
A
#
# COMPACT_ATOMS: atom_id res chain seq x y z
N MET A 1 -29.15 -16.86 23.35
CA MET A 1 -28.85 -15.80 22.36
C MET A 1 -27.60 -14.98 22.69
N LYS A 2 -27.28 -14.74 23.97
CA LYS A 2 -26.05 -14.03 24.44
C LYS A 2 -24.79 -14.88 24.20
N ASP A 3 -24.85 -16.19 24.43
CA ASP A 3 -23.74 -17.13 24.32
C ASP A 3 -23.27 -17.35 22.86
N MET A 4 -24.17 -17.21 21.88
CA MET A 4 -23.84 -17.36 20.45
C MET A 4 -23.11 -16.11 19.89
N LYS A 5 -23.41 -14.93 20.41
CA LYS A 5 -22.73 -13.67 20.06
C LYS A 5 -21.30 -13.63 20.63
N ASP A 6 -21.10 -14.19 21.83
CA ASP A 6 -19.77 -14.24 22.46
C ASP A 6 -18.86 -15.29 21.80
N ARG A 7 -19.41 -16.40 21.29
CA ARG A 7 -18.67 -17.38 20.47
C ARG A 7 -18.25 -16.80 19.12
N ALA A 8 -19.13 -16.04 18.47
CA ALA A 8 -18.80 -15.38 17.20
C ALA A 8 -17.73 -14.29 17.37
N ARG A 9 -17.79 -13.47 18.44
CA ARG A 9 -16.75 -12.49 18.74
C ARG A 9 -15.40 -13.11 19.05
N ARG A 10 -15.36 -14.25 19.79
CA ARG A 10 -14.11 -14.98 20.06
C ARG A 10 -13.54 -15.63 18.80
N ALA A 11 -14.37 -16.12 17.89
CA ALA A 11 -13.93 -16.68 16.61
C ALA A 11 -13.31 -15.61 15.71
N ILE A 12 -13.92 -14.41 15.62
CA ILE A 12 -13.41 -13.29 14.81
C ILE A 12 -12.08 -12.77 15.38
N SER A 13 -11.97 -12.65 16.72
CA SER A 13 -10.71 -12.23 17.35
C SER A 13 -9.58 -13.27 17.17
N ALA A 14 -9.90 -14.57 17.19
CA ALA A 14 -8.93 -15.63 17.00
C ALA A 14 -8.40 -15.68 15.54
N VAL A 15 -9.24 -15.36 14.55
CA VAL A 15 -8.84 -15.28 13.14
C VAL A 15 -7.92 -14.07 12.92
N ALA A 16 -8.28 -12.89 13.45
CA ALA A 16 -7.48 -11.67 13.34
C ALA A 16 -6.10 -11.82 14.01
N VAL A 17 -6.02 -12.48 15.18
CA VAL A 17 -4.76 -12.77 15.87
C VAL A 17 -3.92 -13.78 15.07
N ARG A 18 -4.55 -14.76 14.41
CA ARG A 18 -3.85 -15.77 13.60
C ARG A 18 -3.26 -15.19 12.32
N GLU A 19 -3.93 -14.23 11.69
CA GLU A 19 -3.42 -13.52 10.52
C GLU A 19 -2.27 -12.57 10.90
N HIS A 20 -2.38 -11.87 12.02
CA HIS A 20 -1.30 -11.01 12.54
C HIS A 20 -0.03 -11.81 12.89
N TRP A 21 -0.18 -13.06 13.37
CA TRP A 21 0.93 -13.98 13.63
C TRP A 21 1.57 -14.53 12.35
N ARG A 22 0.76 -14.80 11.31
CA ARG A 22 1.26 -15.22 9.99
C ARG A 22 2.04 -14.10 9.30
N MET A 23 1.55 -12.89 9.34
CA MET A 23 2.24 -11.70 8.79
C MET A 23 3.58 -11.45 9.50
N ARG A 24 3.63 -11.54 10.83
CA ARG A 24 4.88 -11.43 11.59
C ARG A 24 5.89 -12.54 11.24
N ARG A 25 5.46 -13.78 11.04
CA ARG A 25 6.33 -14.89 10.62
C ARG A 25 6.86 -14.71 9.20
N VAL A 26 6.05 -14.24 8.27
CA VAL A 26 6.47 -13.93 6.90
C VAL A 26 7.47 -12.76 6.91
N LEU A 27 7.22 -11.72 7.70
CA LEU A 27 8.15 -10.58 7.84
C LEU A 27 9.49 -11.02 8.46
N LEU A 28 9.45 -11.90 9.46
CA LEU A 28 10.66 -12.45 10.10
C LEU A 28 11.44 -13.37 9.15
N LEU A 29 10.74 -14.20 8.35
CA LEU A 29 11.35 -15.06 7.34
C LEU A 29 11.98 -14.26 6.18
N VAL A 30 11.35 -13.17 5.76
CA VAL A 30 11.92 -12.26 4.76
C VAL A 30 13.14 -11.53 5.32
N MET A 31 13.11 -11.08 6.58
CA MET A 31 14.29 -10.48 7.24
C MET A 31 15.44 -11.47 7.37
N VAL A 32 15.17 -12.72 7.78
CA VAL A 32 16.19 -13.77 7.88
C VAL A 32 16.72 -14.16 6.49
N ALA A 33 15.88 -14.23 5.46
CA ALA A 33 16.32 -14.54 4.09
C ALA A 33 17.20 -13.41 3.50
N VAL A 34 16.93 -12.14 3.79
CA VAL A 34 17.74 -11.01 3.34
C VAL A 34 19.09 -10.97 4.06
N THR A 35 19.12 -11.30 5.37
CA THR A 35 20.39 -11.42 6.12
C THR A 35 21.22 -12.62 5.69
N VAL A 36 20.61 -13.77 5.41
CA VAL A 36 21.30 -14.98 4.94
C VAL A 36 21.79 -14.79 3.50
N LEU A 37 21.02 -14.16 2.60
CA LEU A 37 21.45 -13.86 1.24
C LEU A 37 22.61 -12.85 1.21
N GLY A 38 22.62 -11.89 2.15
CA GLY A 38 23.75 -10.97 2.35
C GLY A 38 25.02 -11.67 2.85
N MET A 39 24.88 -12.70 3.68
CA MET A 39 26.04 -13.48 4.18
C MET A 39 26.57 -14.49 3.14
N VAL A 40 25.73 -15.09 2.31
CA VAL A 40 26.16 -16.09 1.31
C VAL A 40 26.96 -15.48 0.16
N THR A 41 26.76 -14.20 -0.16
CA THR A 41 27.57 -13.53 -1.21
C THR A 41 28.99 -13.16 -0.74
N VAL A 42 29.26 -13.15 0.56
CA VAL A 42 30.58 -12.81 1.12
C VAL A 42 31.48 -14.04 1.20
N SER A 43 30.96 -15.27 1.29
CA SER A 43 31.77 -16.48 1.54
C SER A 43 32.27 -17.22 0.29
N SER A 44 31.87 -16.83 -0.92
CA SER A 44 32.25 -17.56 -2.16
C SER A 44 33.45 -16.99 -2.93
N MET A 45 34.19 -16.01 -2.38
CA MET A 45 35.41 -15.46 -3.00
C MET A 45 36.70 -15.71 -2.20
N ALA A 46 36.82 -16.85 -1.56
CA ALA A 46 37.90 -17.11 -0.58
C ALA A 46 39.23 -17.60 -1.16
N ASP A 47 39.49 -17.57 -2.48
CA ASP A 47 40.78 -18.04 -3.05
C ASP A 47 41.42 -17.09 -4.10
N ALA A 48 41.20 -15.79 -3.99
CA ALA A 48 42.03 -14.85 -4.74
C ALA A 48 43.25 -14.49 -3.91
N VAL A 49 44.45 -14.70 -4.47
CA VAL A 49 45.76 -14.24 -3.91
C VAL A 49 45.54 -12.82 -3.37
N GLN A 50 45.88 -12.61 -2.08
CA GLN A 50 45.77 -11.28 -1.49
C GLN A 50 46.61 -10.29 -2.29
N PRO A 51 46.09 -9.15 -2.71
CA PRO A 51 46.91 -8.14 -3.38
C PRO A 51 47.99 -7.66 -2.40
N ARG A 52 49.21 -7.50 -2.89
CA ARG A 52 50.36 -7.08 -2.10
C ARG A 52 50.21 -5.66 -1.57
N ARG A 53 49.42 -4.83 -2.27
CA ARG A 53 49.06 -3.45 -1.89
C ARG A 53 47.63 -3.15 -2.21
N VAL A 54 46.98 -2.42 -1.32
CA VAL A 54 45.65 -1.89 -1.51
C VAL A 54 45.66 -0.39 -1.36
N TYR A 55 45.17 0.32 -2.34
CA TYR A 55 45.06 1.76 -2.33
C TYR A 55 43.58 2.17 -2.16
N VAL A 56 43.36 3.19 -1.35
CA VAL A 56 42.05 3.82 -1.15
C VAL A 56 42.20 5.28 -1.57
N VAL A 57 41.55 5.65 -2.67
CA VAL A 57 41.57 7.03 -3.17
C VAL A 57 40.29 7.74 -2.77
N LEU A 58 40.44 8.79 -1.97
CA LEU A 58 39.36 9.70 -1.59
C LEU A 58 39.37 10.87 -2.59
N THR A 59 38.28 11.03 -3.35
CA THR A 59 38.19 12.02 -4.43
C THR A 59 37.51 13.31 -3.96
N ALA A 60 37.85 14.42 -4.61
CA ALA A 60 37.33 15.76 -4.26
C ALA A 60 35.80 15.89 -4.33
N ASP A 61 35.12 15.04 -5.07
CA ASP A 61 33.65 14.95 -5.15
C ASP A 61 33.03 14.12 -4.01
N GLY A 62 33.82 13.68 -3.03
CA GLY A 62 33.41 12.84 -1.91
C GLY A 62 33.35 11.34 -2.23
N GLY A 63 33.82 10.92 -3.40
CA GLY A 63 33.94 9.54 -3.77
C GLY A 63 35.02 8.79 -3.02
N THR A 64 34.93 7.45 -2.99
CA THR A 64 35.95 6.55 -2.44
C THR A 64 36.15 5.40 -3.40
N GLU A 65 37.36 5.24 -3.92
CA GLU A 65 37.72 4.16 -4.82
C GLU A 65 38.74 3.24 -4.14
N ILE A 66 38.45 1.94 -4.09
CA ILE A 66 39.34 0.91 -3.54
C ILE A 66 39.99 0.18 -4.71
N ILE A 67 41.27 0.29 -4.82
CA ILE A 67 42.11 -0.31 -5.87
C ILE A 67 42.88 -1.45 -5.25
N SER A 68 42.39 -2.69 -5.46
CA SER A 68 42.97 -3.92 -4.93
C SER A 68 43.10 -4.96 -6.03
N GLY A 69 44.02 -4.83 -6.93
CA GLY A 69 44.19 -5.71 -8.08
C GLY A 69 43.93 -4.99 -9.40
N ARG A 70 43.52 -5.72 -10.47
CA ARG A 70 43.38 -5.16 -11.81
C ARG A 70 42.30 -4.08 -11.85
N PRO A 71 42.60 -2.79 -12.09
CA PRO A 71 41.60 -1.79 -12.38
C PRO A 71 40.87 -2.18 -13.64
N SER A 72 39.55 -2.05 -13.62
CA SER A 72 38.70 -2.38 -14.75
C SER A 72 38.91 -1.47 -15.97
N ARG A 73 39.53 -0.33 -15.77
CA ARG A 73 39.91 0.69 -16.77
C ARG A 73 41.03 1.56 -16.18
N ASP A 74 41.80 2.23 -17.05
CA ASP A 74 42.65 3.30 -16.60
C ASP A 74 41.81 4.40 -15.95
N MET A 75 42.15 4.78 -14.71
CA MET A 75 41.43 5.79 -13.95
C MET A 75 42.34 6.97 -13.71
N SER A 76 41.81 8.19 -13.86
CA SER A 76 42.53 9.42 -13.56
C SER A 76 41.80 10.19 -12.45
N PHE A 77 42.53 10.59 -11.44
CA PHE A 77 42.08 11.32 -10.26
C PHE A 77 42.83 12.67 -10.13
N GLY A 78 42.81 13.48 -11.16
CA GLY A 78 43.52 14.77 -11.16
C GLY A 78 45.04 14.62 -11.22
N ILE A 79 45.69 14.57 -10.04
CA ILE A 79 47.14 14.42 -9.93
C ILE A 79 47.65 12.97 -9.95
N LEU A 80 46.73 12.02 -10.00
CA LEU A 80 46.98 10.60 -9.86
C LEU A 80 46.38 9.84 -11.03
N GLU A 81 47.15 8.91 -11.63
CA GLU A 81 46.69 7.98 -12.65
C GLU A 81 46.86 6.55 -12.16
N ALA A 82 45.78 5.77 -12.15
CA ALA A 82 45.83 4.36 -11.86
C ALA A 82 46.04 3.57 -13.16
N ARG A 83 47.11 2.81 -13.24
CA ARG A 83 47.47 1.95 -14.38
C ARG A 83 47.79 0.53 -13.89
N MET A 84 47.82 -0.42 -14.79
CA MET A 84 48.24 -1.78 -14.50
C MET A 84 49.70 -1.96 -14.89
N ASP A 85 50.54 -2.48 -13.99
CA ASP A 85 51.85 -3.04 -14.38
C ASP A 85 51.61 -4.41 -15.05
N TYR A 86 51.97 -4.48 -16.33
CA TYR A 86 51.80 -5.70 -17.13
C TYR A 86 52.74 -6.84 -16.69
N ASN A 87 53.86 -6.55 -16.01
CA ASN A 87 54.83 -7.55 -15.57
C ASN A 87 54.40 -8.17 -14.23
N THR A 88 54.05 -7.33 -13.25
CA THR A 88 53.71 -7.77 -11.89
C THR A 88 52.23 -8.08 -11.76
N LYS A 89 51.40 -7.58 -12.67
CA LYS A 89 49.91 -7.63 -12.62
C LYS A 89 49.30 -6.91 -11.39
N GLU A 90 50.07 -5.99 -10.83
CA GLU A 90 49.65 -5.15 -9.71
C GLU A 90 49.21 -3.76 -10.17
N PRO A 91 48.30 -3.10 -9.45
CA PRO A 91 47.92 -1.72 -9.76
C PRO A 91 49.10 -0.78 -9.40
N GLN A 92 49.40 0.12 -10.31
CA GLN A 92 50.34 1.21 -10.07
C GLN A 92 49.63 2.54 -10.08
N LEU A 93 49.84 3.36 -9.07
CA LEU A 93 49.36 4.71 -8.99
C LEU A 93 50.48 5.69 -9.28
N LEU A 94 50.38 6.36 -10.44
CA LEU A 94 51.37 7.28 -10.95
C LEU A 94 51.02 8.71 -10.52
N LEU A 95 51.95 9.40 -9.89
CA LEU A 95 51.82 10.79 -9.47
C LEU A 95 52.38 11.73 -10.54
N GLN A 96 51.64 12.80 -10.82
CA GLN A 96 52.13 13.86 -11.70
C GLN A 96 53.34 14.60 -11.10
N HIS A 97 54.24 15.05 -11.94
CA HIS A 97 55.40 15.80 -11.52
C HIS A 97 55.10 17.17 -10.89
N GLY A 98 55.85 17.55 -9.88
CA GLY A 98 55.85 18.91 -9.33
C GLY A 98 54.63 19.25 -8.49
N ARG A 99 53.92 18.26 -7.98
CA ARG A 99 52.82 18.46 -7.04
C ARG A 99 53.30 18.34 -5.60
N SER A 100 52.82 19.23 -4.76
CA SER A 100 53.08 19.12 -3.32
C SER A 100 52.13 18.07 -2.73
N ILE A 101 52.67 17.10 -2.00
CA ILE A 101 51.92 16.06 -1.33
C ILE A 101 52.45 15.84 0.09
N THR A 102 51.57 15.61 1.04
CA THR A 102 51.94 15.32 2.42
C THR A 102 51.83 13.81 2.66
N VAL A 103 52.86 13.20 3.19
CA VAL A 103 52.89 11.78 3.57
C VAL A 103 53.00 11.70 5.08
N THR A 104 52.02 11.00 5.69
CA THR A 104 51.96 10.78 7.14
C THR A 104 52.14 9.31 7.42
N GLY A 105 53.26 8.99 8.06
CA GLY A 105 53.57 7.68 8.62
C GLY A 105 53.29 7.64 10.12
N GLU A 106 53.68 6.54 10.76
CA GLU A 106 53.42 6.31 12.18
C GLU A 106 54.18 7.30 13.08
N GLU A 107 55.43 7.62 12.74
CA GLU A 107 56.32 8.47 13.55
C GLU A 107 56.49 9.90 13.03
N GLU A 108 56.29 10.15 11.75
CA GLU A 108 56.56 11.45 11.12
C GLU A 108 55.58 11.79 9.98
N THR A 109 55.51 13.10 9.71
CA THR A 109 54.81 13.67 8.56
C THR A 109 55.76 14.49 7.73
N ARG A 110 55.78 14.25 6.39
CA ARG A 110 56.65 14.98 5.45
C ARG A 110 55.86 15.53 4.29
N THR A 111 56.07 16.78 3.95
CA THR A 111 55.56 17.39 2.73
C THR A 111 56.67 17.46 1.68
N VAL A 112 56.40 16.89 0.50
CA VAL A 112 57.42 16.76 -0.57
C VAL A 112 56.82 17.08 -1.92
N GLN A 113 57.72 17.34 -2.89
CA GLN A 113 57.33 17.48 -4.30
C GLN A 113 57.40 16.12 -5.00
N THR A 114 56.36 15.79 -5.78
CA THR A 114 56.28 14.55 -6.56
C THR A 114 57.18 14.65 -7.80
N ARG A 115 57.66 13.49 -8.31
CA ARG A 115 58.63 13.38 -9.41
C ARG A 115 58.12 12.47 -10.54
N SER A 116 56.97 12.53 -11.09
CA SER A 116 56.48 11.54 -12.06
C SER A 116 56.83 10.09 -11.66
N GLU A 117 56.57 9.77 -10.42
CA GLU A 117 56.92 8.49 -9.78
C GLU A 117 55.66 7.79 -9.33
N THR A 118 55.71 6.48 -9.11
CA THR A 118 54.60 5.77 -8.49
C THR A 118 54.49 6.11 -7.01
N VAL A 119 53.31 5.91 -6.42
CA VAL A 119 53.08 6.07 -4.97
C VAL A 119 54.10 5.21 -4.21
N ASP A 120 54.31 3.95 -4.61
CA ASP A 120 55.27 3.05 -3.96
C ASP A 120 56.71 3.57 -4.05
N HIS A 121 57.14 4.12 -5.18
CA HIS A 121 58.46 4.75 -5.32
C HIS A 121 58.60 5.98 -4.41
N LEU A 122 57.57 6.79 -4.28
CA LEU A 122 57.53 7.92 -3.37
C LEU A 122 57.72 7.44 -1.92
N LEU A 123 56.93 6.44 -1.50
CA LEU A 123 56.98 5.90 -0.15
C LEU A 123 58.36 5.29 0.17
N HIS A 124 58.91 4.51 -0.74
CA HIS A 124 60.24 3.92 -0.62
C HIS A 124 61.35 5.00 -0.53
N ARG A 125 61.26 6.06 -1.36
CA ARG A 125 62.19 7.20 -1.31
C ARG A 125 62.17 7.96 0.01
N LEU A 126 61.00 7.98 0.67
CA LEU A 126 60.83 8.64 1.96
C LEU A 126 61.15 7.73 3.15
N HIS A 127 61.34 6.45 2.93
CA HIS A 127 61.43 5.39 3.97
C HIS A 127 60.17 5.35 4.85
N MET A 128 58.99 5.56 4.22
CA MET A 128 57.70 5.59 4.89
C MET A 128 56.80 4.55 4.23
N GLU A 129 57.08 3.28 4.48
CA GLU A 129 56.28 2.18 3.94
C GLU A 129 55.19 1.74 4.91
N PRO A 130 53.95 1.41 4.41
CA PRO A 130 52.91 0.87 5.26
C PRO A 130 53.27 -0.53 5.76
N ALA A 131 52.70 -0.94 6.90
CA ALA A 131 52.76 -2.31 7.37
C ALA A 131 52.04 -3.28 6.41
N GLU A 132 52.24 -4.60 6.58
CA GLU A 132 51.69 -5.62 5.68
C GLU A 132 50.16 -5.66 5.66
N ASP A 133 49.51 -5.28 6.75
CA ASP A 133 48.06 -5.25 6.94
C ASP A 133 47.44 -3.85 6.75
N GLU A 134 48.25 -2.85 6.37
CA GLU A 134 47.78 -1.50 6.13
C GLU A 134 47.47 -1.21 4.65
N MET A 135 46.44 -0.45 4.45
CA MET A 135 46.04 0.13 3.15
C MET A 135 46.63 1.52 3.00
N VAL A 136 46.99 1.88 1.78
CA VAL A 136 47.52 3.20 1.44
C VAL A 136 46.35 4.11 1.06
N PHE A 137 46.05 5.08 1.90
CA PHE A 137 45.05 6.10 1.64
C PHE A 137 45.69 7.28 0.91
N ILE A 138 45.04 7.72 -0.17
CA ILE A 138 45.42 8.90 -0.94
C ILE A 138 44.20 9.83 -0.90
N ASP A 139 44.31 10.86 -0.10
CA ASP A 139 43.25 11.84 0.11
C ASP A 139 43.45 13.05 -0.81
N LEU A 140 42.49 13.21 -1.74
CA LEU A 140 42.44 14.29 -2.71
C LEU A 140 41.30 15.27 -2.39
N THR A 141 40.64 15.16 -1.24
CA THR A 141 39.49 15.99 -0.86
C THR A 141 39.89 17.40 -0.45
N GLY A 142 41.10 17.60 0.06
CA GLY A 142 41.63 18.89 0.49
C GLY A 142 42.41 19.62 -0.60
N ASP A 143 42.75 20.88 -0.34
CA ASP A 143 43.59 21.71 -1.23
C ASP A 143 45.01 21.11 -1.44
N GLN A 144 45.49 20.38 -0.46
CA GLN A 144 46.77 19.70 -0.50
C GLN A 144 46.54 18.20 -0.37
N PRO A 145 46.89 17.40 -1.40
CA PRO A 145 46.82 15.95 -1.35
C PRO A 145 47.66 15.36 -0.22
N SER A 146 47.14 14.28 0.39
CA SER A 146 47.84 13.58 1.44
C SER A 146 47.83 12.06 1.26
N ILE A 147 48.87 11.41 1.78
CA ILE A 147 48.96 9.93 1.85
C ILE A 147 49.13 9.55 3.31
N TYR A 148 48.40 8.53 3.75
CA TYR A 148 48.51 7.95 5.08
C TYR A 148 48.13 6.46 5.06
N PHE A 149 48.34 5.76 6.17
CA PHE A 149 48.14 4.32 6.25
C PHE A 149 47.15 3.95 7.36
N TRP A 150 46.28 3.01 7.08
CA TRP A 150 45.35 2.48 8.05
C TRP A 150 45.01 1.01 7.74
N ALA A 151 44.95 0.17 8.77
CA ALA A 151 44.59 -1.23 8.62
C ALA A 151 43.11 -1.43 8.28
N GLU A 152 42.29 -0.49 8.68
CA GLU A 152 40.79 -0.58 8.49
C GLU A 152 40.22 0.74 7.98
N MET A 153 39.11 0.62 7.24
CA MET A 153 38.26 1.75 6.93
C MET A 153 36.80 1.37 7.06
N THR A 154 35.94 2.33 7.39
CA THR A 154 34.51 2.16 7.39
C THR A 154 33.87 2.98 6.29
N ARG A 155 32.85 2.42 5.67
CA ARG A 155 32.03 3.12 4.66
C ARG A 155 30.55 2.86 4.92
N GLN A 156 29.76 3.89 4.85
CA GLN A 156 28.32 3.73 4.90
C GLN A 156 27.73 3.54 3.51
N ARG A 157 26.75 2.66 3.41
CA ARG A 157 25.91 2.49 2.23
C ARG A 157 24.44 2.38 2.61
N THR A 158 23.57 2.88 1.79
CA THR A 158 22.13 2.78 1.97
C THR A 158 21.52 1.79 0.98
N VAL A 159 20.52 1.04 1.48
CA VAL A 159 19.72 0.13 0.66
C VAL A 159 18.25 0.50 0.88
N GLN A 160 17.56 0.83 -0.20
CA GLN A 160 16.13 1.12 -0.16
C GLN A 160 15.33 -0.08 -0.62
N LEU A 161 14.31 -0.43 0.16
CA LEU A 161 13.35 -1.50 -0.10
C LEU A 161 11.97 -0.90 -0.19
N SER A 162 11.24 -1.18 -1.28
CA SER A 162 9.85 -0.77 -1.41
C SER A 162 8.95 -1.76 -0.69
N VAL A 163 8.02 -1.25 0.11
CA VAL A 163 6.99 -2.02 0.83
C VAL A 163 5.64 -1.72 0.20
N GLY A 164 4.95 -2.76 -0.26
CA GLY A 164 3.63 -2.61 -0.86
C GLY A 164 2.60 -2.06 0.14
N TYR A 165 1.56 -1.43 -0.39
CA TYR A 165 0.40 -1.00 0.39
C TYR A 165 -0.66 -2.12 0.46
N SER A 166 -1.54 -2.02 1.47
CA SER A 166 -2.76 -2.83 1.56
C SER A 166 -3.91 -2.16 0.81
N SER A 167 -4.88 -2.94 0.33
CA SER A 167 -6.12 -2.42 -0.23
C SER A 167 -7.30 -2.89 0.62
N ARG A 168 -8.16 -1.95 1.02
CA ARG A 168 -9.36 -2.19 1.81
C ARG A 168 -10.61 -1.82 1.00
N ARG A 169 -11.57 -2.74 0.96
CA ARG A 169 -12.86 -2.51 0.30
C ARG A 169 -13.90 -2.04 1.30
N VAL A 170 -14.63 -0.98 0.96
CA VAL A 170 -15.67 -0.38 1.78
C VAL A 170 -16.97 -0.33 0.97
N VAL A 171 -18.07 -0.71 1.61
CA VAL A 171 -19.37 -0.64 0.95
C VAL A 171 -19.85 0.81 0.82
N ASN A 172 -20.41 1.14 -0.36
CA ASN A 172 -21.09 2.40 -0.62
C ASN A 172 -22.52 2.11 -1.14
N HIS A 173 -23.50 2.34 -0.28
CA HIS A 173 -24.90 2.05 -0.57
C HIS A 173 -25.54 2.99 -1.60
N SER A 174 -24.89 4.09 -1.92
CA SER A 174 -25.35 5.04 -2.96
C SER A 174 -24.76 4.73 -4.34
N LEU A 175 -23.70 3.93 -4.39
CA LEU A 175 -23.04 3.57 -5.64
C LEU A 175 -23.74 2.35 -6.27
N ALA A 176 -23.91 2.37 -7.60
CA ALA A 176 -24.55 1.28 -8.33
C ALA A 176 -23.80 -0.05 -8.13
N LYS A 177 -24.52 -1.16 -7.96
CA LYS A 177 -23.94 -2.51 -7.84
C LYS A 177 -23.08 -2.84 -9.06
N GLY A 178 -21.89 -3.39 -8.80
CA GLY A 178 -20.91 -3.69 -9.83
C GLY A 178 -20.01 -2.51 -10.21
N THR A 179 -20.17 -1.34 -9.59
CA THR A 179 -19.28 -0.20 -9.75
C THR A 179 -18.28 -0.16 -8.59
N GLU A 180 -17.04 0.14 -8.88
CA GLU A 180 -16.01 0.40 -7.88
C GLU A 180 -15.40 1.79 -8.10
N ARG A 181 -14.95 2.42 -7.01
CA ARG A 181 -14.32 3.72 -7.03
C ARG A 181 -13.19 3.76 -6.02
N VAL A 182 -11.99 4.07 -6.46
CA VAL A 182 -10.86 4.36 -5.57
C VAL A 182 -11.10 5.73 -4.94
N VAL A 183 -11.23 5.77 -3.62
CA VAL A 183 -11.42 7.02 -2.84
C VAL A 183 -10.15 7.46 -2.14
N GLN A 184 -9.22 6.53 -1.94
CA GLN A 184 -7.87 6.80 -1.48
C GLN A 184 -6.90 5.94 -2.28
N GLN A 185 -5.98 6.60 -2.98
CA GLN A 185 -4.93 5.91 -3.73
C GLN A 185 -3.92 5.31 -2.76
N GLY A 186 -3.56 4.03 -2.96
CA GLY A 186 -2.48 3.38 -2.24
C GLY A 186 -1.12 3.96 -2.64
N VAL A 187 -0.24 4.15 -1.65
CA VAL A 187 1.14 4.59 -1.90
C VAL A 187 2.08 3.56 -1.27
N PRO A 188 3.02 3.00 -2.03
CA PRO A 188 4.04 2.13 -1.46
C PRO A 188 4.88 2.86 -0.43
N GLY A 189 5.21 2.18 0.67
CA GLY A 189 6.17 2.66 1.65
C GLY A 189 7.61 2.34 1.24
N THR A 190 8.57 2.89 1.96
CA THR A 190 9.99 2.66 1.76
C THR A 190 10.67 2.34 3.09
N ILE A 191 11.52 1.31 3.10
CA ILE A 191 12.45 1.04 4.19
C ILE A 191 13.84 1.38 3.67
N THR A 192 14.51 2.33 4.31
CA THR A 192 15.90 2.71 4.01
C THR A 192 16.79 2.19 5.13
N ASN A 193 17.60 1.18 4.81
CA ASN A 193 18.60 0.63 5.72
C ASN A 193 19.96 1.27 5.42
N THR A 194 20.61 1.80 6.43
CA THR A 194 21.99 2.28 6.37
C THR A 194 22.90 1.25 7.02
N TYR A 195 23.85 0.75 6.25
CA TYR A 195 24.87 -0.20 6.72
C TYR A 195 26.21 0.48 6.84
N THR A 196 26.97 0.08 7.83
CA THR A 196 28.40 0.40 7.94
C THR A 196 29.21 -0.85 7.58
N ASP A 197 29.91 -0.79 6.47
CA ASP A 197 30.84 -1.85 6.03
C ASP A 197 32.23 -1.49 6.50
N THR A 198 32.92 -2.44 7.18
CA THR A 198 34.33 -2.33 7.58
C THR A 198 35.17 -3.08 6.56
N TYR A 199 36.21 -2.41 6.07
CA TYR A 199 37.14 -2.94 5.09
C TYR A 199 38.51 -3.16 5.73
N ARG A 200 39.15 -4.31 5.42
CA ARG A 200 40.55 -4.60 5.61
C ARG A 200 41.14 -5.10 4.31
N MET A 201 42.29 -4.63 3.92
CA MET A 201 42.95 -5.01 2.67
C MET A 201 42.00 -5.04 1.46
N GLY A 202 41.16 -3.99 1.36
CA GLY A 202 40.21 -3.82 0.28
C GLY A 202 39.00 -4.78 0.29
N ARG A 203 38.82 -5.60 1.30
CA ARG A 203 37.71 -6.54 1.44
C ARG A 203 36.82 -6.16 2.61
N VAL A 204 35.50 -6.32 2.43
CA VAL A 204 34.57 -6.16 3.53
C VAL A 204 34.73 -7.32 4.51
N VAL A 205 35.11 -7.01 5.75
CA VAL A 205 35.27 -7.98 6.84
C VAL A 205 34.08 -7.99 7.80
N SER A 206 33.34 -6.88 7.89
CA SER A 206 32.12 -6.81 8.67
C SER A 206 31.14 -5.86 8.01
N THR A 207 29.84 -6.13 8.22
CA THR A 207 28.72 -5.26 7.82
C THR A 207 27.78 -5.15 8.99
N GLU A 208 27.55 -3.96 9.47
CA GLU A 208 26.62 -3.67 10.57
C GLU A 208 25.48 -2.79 10.10
N LEU A 209 24.26 -3.09 10.56
CA LEU A 209 23.12 -2.22 10.35
C LEU A 209 23.22 -1.03 11.31
N ALA A 210 23.50 0.15 10.75
CA ALA A 210 23.68 1.37 11.54
C ALA A 210 22.34 2.06 11.82
N ASP A 211 21.42 2.06 10.85
CA ASP A 211 20.11 2.74 10.98
C ASP A 211 19.07 2.12 10.05
N THR A 212 17.81 2.27 10.44
CA THR A 212 16.63 1.91 9.62
C THR A 212 15.58 3.01 9.69
N VAL A 213 15.33 3.65 8.58
CA VAL A 213 14.25 4.63 8.44
C VAL A 213 13.11 3.99 7.65
N THR A 214 11.90 4.05 8.19
CA THR A 214 10.69 3.53 7.54
C THR A 214 9.76 4.67 7.22
N ASP A 215 9.42 4.82 5.94
CA ASP A 215 8.33 5.64 5.47
C ASP A 215 7.14 4.72 5.18
N GLY A 216 6.04 4.93 5.92
CA GLY A 216 4.90 4.01 5.95
C GLY A 216 4.13 4.01 4.61
N ALA A 217 3.67 2.82 4.21
CA ALA A 217 2.76 2.69 3.09
C ALA A 217 1.38 3.29 3.43
N VAL A 218 0.75 3.95 2.46
CA VAL A 218 -0.63 4.43 2.56
C VAL A 218 -1.57 3.37 2.00
N GLU A 219 -2.58 2.99 2.79
CA GLU A 219 -3.59 2.01 2.38
C GLU A 219 -4.43 2.55 1.20
N GLU A 220 -4.69 1.71 0.21
CA GLU A 220 -5.70 1.99 -0.81
C GLU A 220 -7.11 1.71 -0.26
N ILE A 221 -8.06 2.62 -0.52
CA ILE A 221 -9.46 2.42 -0.16
C ILE A 221 -10.31 2.43 -1.43
N VAL A 222 -10.99 1.30 -1.65
CA VAL A 222 -11.88 1.09 -2.80
C VAL A 222 -13.32 0.97 -2.30
N GLU A 223 -14.18 1.89 -2.68
CA GLU A 223 -15.61 1.75 -2.48
C GLU A 223 -16.20 0.82 -3.54
N TYR A 224 -17.11 -0.05 -3.12
CA TYR A 224 -17.90 -0.87 -4.03
C TYR A 224 -19.39 -0.66 -3.82
N GLY A 225 -20.15 -0.62 -4.92
CA GLY A 225 -21.57 -0.31 -4.94
C GLY A 225 -22.44 -1.53 -4.62
N THR A 226 -23.56 -1.25 -3.93
CA THR A 226 -24.61 -2.23 -3.62
C THR A 226 -25.98 -1.78 -4.11
N ARG A 227 -26.12 -0.55 -4.64
CA ARG A 227 -27.39 0.01 -5.08
C ARG A 227 -27.87 -0.67 -6.35
N VAL A 228 -29.09 -1.18 -6.30
CA VAL A 228 -29.81 -1.76 -7.45
C VAL A 228 -31.07 -0.95 -7.75
N SER A 229 -31.58 -1.09 -8.98
CA SER A 229 -32.84 -0.47 -9.38
C SER A 229 -34.06 -1.32 -8.98
N SER A 230 -33.92 -2.61 -8.71
CA SER A 230 -34.99 -3.51 -8.28
C SER A 230 -34.42 -4.67 -7.50
N VAL A 231 -35.22 -5.24 -6.62
CA VAL A 231 -34.91 -6.48 -5.89
C VAL A 231 -35.99 -7.51 -6.20
N GLU A 232 -35.65 -8.77 -6.04
CA GLU A 232 -36.66 -9.84 -6.10
C GLU A 232 -37.68 -9.68 -4.99
N ARG A 233 -38.94 -10.03 -5.29
CA ARG A 233 -40.02 -9.87 -4.32
C ARG A 233 -39.85 -10.72 -3.07
N SER A 234 -39.16 -11.82 -3.18
CA SER A 234 -38.79 -12.70 -2.09
C SER A 234 -37.64 -12.19 -1.24
N ASP A 235 -36.90 -11.18 -1.70
CA ASP A 235 -35.75 -10.63 -0.97
C ASP A 235 -36.26 -9.79 0.22
N ARG A 236 -35.86 -10.19 1.41
CA ARG A 236 -36.36 -9.65 2.66
C ARG A 236 -35.65 -8.34 3.02
N LEU A 237 -36.42 -7.29 3.33
CA LEU A 237 -35.87 -6.09 3.92
C LEU A 237 -35.26 -6.39 5.29
N VAL A 238 -34.01 -6.04 5.47
CA VAL A 238 -33.24 -6.23 6.73
C VAL A 238 -33.25 -4.98 7.59
N SER A 239 -32.99 -3.82 6.98
CA SER A 239 -32.95 -2.54 7.69
C SER A 239 -33.28 -1.37 6.78
N VAL A 240 -33.68 -0.27 7.42
CA VAL A 240 -33.90 1.02 6.79
C VAL A 240 -32.92 2.02 7.39
N HIS A 241 -32.19 2.71 6.55
CA HIS A 241 -31.26 3.77 6.97
C HIS A 241 -31.78 5.11 6.47
N SER A 242 -31.98 6.07 7.37
CA SER A 242 -32.41 7.44 7.08
C SER A 242 -31.26 8.41 7.22
N ASN A 243 -31.17 9.35 6.28
CA ASN A 243 -30.18 10.44 6.29
C ASN A 243 -30.62 11.64 7.16
N GLY A 244 -31.84 11.57 7.77
CA GLY A 244 -32.37 12.65 8.59
C GLY A 244 -33.15 13.73 7.83
N ASP A 245 -33.01 13.80 6.51
CA ASP A 245 -33.76 14.70 5.59
C ASP A 245 -34.98 14.05 4.94
N GLY A 246 -35.32 12.83 5.37
CA GLY A 246 -36.40 12.02 4.83
C GLY A 246 -35.98 11.10 3.67
N SER A 247 -34.73 11.21 3.19
CA SER A 247 -34.13 10.29 2.24
C SER A 247 -33.36 9.17 2.96
N GLY A 248 -32.88 8.19 2.19
CA GLY A 248 -32.08 7.10 2.74
C GLY A 248 -31.97 5.89 1.82
N TYR A 249 -31.70 4.74 2.41
CA TYR A 249 -31.71 3.47 1.67
C TYR A 249 -32.32 2.31 2.45
N LEU A 250 -32.83 1.36 1.71
CA LEU A 250 -33.32 0.07 2.17
C LEU A 250 -32.22 -0.96 1.95
N LEU A 251 -31.86 -1.76 2.97
CA LEU A 251 -30.91 -2.86 2.88
C LEU A 251 -31.66 -4.18 2.88
N PHE A 252 -31.41 -5.01 1.89
CA PHE A 252 -32.04 -6.31 1.70
C PHE A 252 -31.12 -7.46 2.12
N ALA A 253 -31.69 -8.66 2.28
CA ALA A 253 -30.94 -9.84 2.74
C ALA A 253 -29.87 -10.32 1.75
N SER A 254 -30.02 -10.02 0.48
CA SER A 254 -28.99 -10.22 -0.56
C SER A 254 -27.75 -9.34 -0.37
N GLY A 255 -27.81 -8.32 0.48
CA GLY A 255 -26.81 -7.24 0.59
C GLY A 255 -27.02 -6.10 -0.39
N ASP A 256 -28.04 -6.18 -1.26
CA ASP A 256 -28.40 -5.13 -2.19
C ASP A 256 -29.12 -3.97 -1.48
N THR A 257 -29.00 -2.78 -2.04
CA THR A 257 -29.65 -1.59 -1.51
C THR A 257 -30.49 -0.88 -2.55
N MET A 258 -31.56 -0.22 -2.11
CA MET A 258 -32.36 0.69 -2.94
C MET A 258 -32.47 2.02 -2.22
N THR A 259 -32.17 3.10 -2.89
CA THR A 259 -32.32 4.45 -2.35
C THR A 259 -33.78 4.93 -2.44
N PHE A 260 -34.16 5.76 -1.48
CA PHE A 260 -35.41 6.46 -1.47
C PHE A 260 -35.23 7.95 -1.21
N SER A 261 -36.05 8.78 -1.85
CA SER A 261 -35.96 10.23 -1.75
C SER A 261 -36.85 10.80 -0.63
N ARG A 262 -37.90 10.09 -0.26
CA ARG A 262 -38.84 10.53 0.81
C ARG A 262 -39.60 9.36 1.39
N THR A 263 -40.14 9.56 2.59
CA THR A 263 -41.04 8.64 3.25
C THR A 263 -42.37 9.29 3.55
N LEU A 264 -43.48 8.54 3.45
CA LEU A 264 -44.81 8.97 3.86
C LEU A 264 -45.48 7.87 4.67
N VAL A 265 -46.28 8.27 5.66
CA VAL A 265 -47.21 7.35 6.33
C VAL A 265 -48.52 7.43 5.62
N CYS A 266 -49.01 6.29 5.11
CA CYS A 266 -50.26 6.16 4.37
C CYS A 266 -51.17 5.12 5.01
N SER A 267 -52.48 5.37 4.95
CA SER A 267 -53.47 4.34 5.24
C SER A 267 -53.62 3.44 4.02
N ALA A 268 -53.25 2.16 4.18
CA ALA A 268 -53.29 1.16 3.10
C ALA A 268 -54.49 0.23 3.27
N THR A 269 -55.37 0.18 2.26
CA THR A 269 -56.43 -0.82 2.08
C THR A 269 -56.01 -1.87 1.06
N ALA A 270 -56.82 -2.86 0.82
CA ALA A 270 -56.53 -3.95 -0.11
C ALA A 270 -57.74 -4.29 -1.00
N TYR A 271 -57.47 -4.68 -2.25
CA TYR A 271 -58.45 -5.13 -3.21
C TYR A 271 -57.91 -6.26 -4.09
N SER A 272 -58.79 -7.04 -4.73
CA SER A 272 -58.43 -8.20 -5.56
C SER A 272 -59.24 -8.31 -6.86
N ILE A 273 -59.90 -7.22 -7.28
CA ILE A 273 -60.79 -7.18 -8.46
C ILE A 273 -60.16 -6.38 -9.60
N GLY A 274 -60.73 -6.51 -10.80
CA GLY A 274 -60.30 -5.81 -12.00
C GLY A 274 -59.22 -6.57 -12.79
N THR A 275 -59.12 -6.23 -14.07
CA THR A 275 -58.15 -6.81 -14.99
C THR A 275 -57.10 -5.76 -15.49
N ARG A 276 -57.49 -4.47 -15.40
CA ARG A 276 -56.63 -3.35 -15.79
C ARG A 276 -56.74 -2.22 -14.79
N THR A 277 -55.65 -1.56 -14.57
CA THR A 277 -55.50 -0.35 -13.75
C THR A 277 -55.89 0.88 -14.60
N ALA A 278 -56.11 2.01 -13.94
CA ALA A 278 -56.42 3.28 -14.62
C ALA A 278 -55.24 3.79 -15.52
N SER A 279 -54.00 3.40 -15.24
CA SER A 279 -52.84 3.69 -16.10
C SER A 279 -52.71 2.74 -17.31
N GLY A 280 -53.64 1.78 -17.46
CA GLY A 280 -53.64 0.80 -18.55
C GLY A 280 -52.80 -0.46 -18.32
N ARG A 281 -52.11 -0.58 -17.18
CA ARG A 281 -51.33 -1.79 -16.82
C ARG A 281 -52.31 -2.92 -16.40
N PRO A 282 -51.90 -4.19 -16.55
CA PRO A 282 -52.65 -5.28 -15.93
C PRO A 282 -52.66 -5.13 -14.41
N THR A 283 -53.76 -5.53 -13.76
CA THR A 283 -53.78 -5.68 -12.30
C THR A 283 -52.83 -6.81 -11.91
N ALA A 284 -51.89 -6.53 -11.01
CA ALA A 284 -50.92 -7.46 -10.53
C ALA A 284 -50.41 -7.05 -9.14
N VAL A 285 -49.94 -7.99 -8.37
CA VAL A 285 -49.25 -7.67 -7.11
C VAL A 285 -48.07 -6.74 -7.40
N GLY A 286 -48.06 -5.57 -6.76
CA GLY A 286 -47.10 -4.50 -7.02
C GLY A 286 -47.66 -3.34 -7.84
N ASN A 287 -48.81 -3.46 -8.56
CA ASN A 287 -49.53 -2.34 -9.14
C ASN A 287 -50.63 -1.86 -8.18
N ILE A 288 -50.52 -0.65 -7.66
CA ILE A 288 -51.38 -0.17 -6.56
C ILE A 288 -52.12 1.10 -6.96
N ALA A 289 -53.31 1.31 -6.32
CA ALA A 289 -54.04 2.55 -6.49
C ALA A 289 -53.56 3.60 -5.46
N VAL A 290 -53.46 4.84 -5.96
CA VAL A 290 -52.93 5.98 -5.23
C VAL A 290 -53.67 7.26 -5.57
N ASP A 291 -53.45 8.32 -4.80
CA ASP A 291 -53.73 9.67 -5.24
C ASP A 291 -52.59 10.16 -6.16
N THR A 292 -52.93 10.41 -7.44
CA THR A 292 -51.93 10.80 -8.44
C THR A 292 -51.33 12.19 -8.20
N SER A 293 -51.96 13.01 -7.37
CA SER A 293 -51.39 14.30 -6.93
C SER A 293 -50.27 14.11 -5.88
N VAL A 294 -50.27 12.98 -5.17
CA VAL A 294 -49.24 12.62 -4.16
C VAL A 294 -48.18 11.69 -4.76
N PHE A 295 -48.65 10.71 -5.54
CA PHE A 295 -47.80 9.70 -6.21
C PHE A 295 -48.20 9.65 -7.70
N PRO A 296 -47.53 10.41 -8.59
CA PRO A 296 -47.76 10.31 -10.03
C PRO A 296 -47.64 8.87 -10.55
N TYR A 297 -48.39 8.51 -11.61
CA TYR A 297 -48.25 7.18 -12.20
C TYR A 297 -46.81 6.87 -12.59
N GLY A 298 -46.36 5.64 -12.29
CA GLY A 298 -45.03 5.21 -12.48
C GLY A 298 -44.11 5.40 -11.26
N THR A 299 -44.56 6.15 -10.23
CA THR A 299 -43.80 6.27 -8.97
C THR A 299 -43.55 4.88 -8.39
N ARG A 300 -42.29 4.56 -8.19
CA ARG A 300 -41.86 3.31 -7.58
C ARG A 300 -41.74 3.50 -6.08
N MET A 301 -42.09 2.48 -5.32
CA MET A 301 -42.10 2.57 -3.87
C MET A 301 -41.93 1.20 -3.23
N TYR A 302 -41.48 1.20 -1.99
CA TYR A 302 -41.49 0.04 -1.11
C TYR A 302 -42.49 0.31 0.02
N VAL A 303 -43.38 -0.67 0.29
CA VAL A 303 -44.46 -0.51 1.27
C VAL A 303 -44.35 -1.56 2.36
N GLN A 304 -44.31 -1.08 3.62
CA GLN A 304 -44.38 -1.93 4.80
C GLN A 304 -45.27 -1.30 5.86
N THR A 305 -45.80 -2.10 6.79
CA THR A 305 -46.54 -1.55 7.95
C THR A 305 -45.59 -0.71 8.81
N VAL A 306 -46.15 0.31 9.49
CA VAL A 306 -45.35 1.21 10.36
C VAL A 306 -44.54 0.44 11.40
N LYS A 307 -45.03 -0.69 11.91
CA LYS A 307 -44.33 -1.56 12.85
C LYS A 307 -43.40 -2.54 12.18
N GLY A 308 -43.31 -2.57 10.84
CA GLY A 308 -42.43 -3.49 10.09
C GLY A 308 -42.83 -4.97 10.18
N SER A 309 -43.98 -5.29 10.71
CA SER A 309 -44.42 -6.69 10.88
C SER A 309 -44.97 -7.32 9.59
N TRP A 310 -45.45 -6.50 8.64
CA TRP A 310 -45.95 -6.92 7.35
C TRP A 310 -45.32 -6.08 6.23
N HIS A 311 -44.94 -6.75 5.15
CA HIS A 311 -44.36 -6.11 3.97
C HIS A 311 -45.23 -6.43 2.75
N TYR A 312 -45.74 -5.41 2.11
CA TYR A 312 -46.26 -5.57 0.76
C TYR A 312 -45.12 -5.66 -0.25
N GLY A 313 -44.06 -4.93 0.04
CA GLY A 313 -42.83 -4.93 -0.76
C GLY A 313 -42.87 -3.90 -1.89
N MET A 314 -42.24 -4.25 -3.01
CA MET A 314 -42.13 -3.39 -4.19
C MET A 314 -43.50 -3.08 -4.77
N ALA A 315 -43.75 -1.79 -5.00
CA ALA A 315 -45.00 -1.27 -5.56
C ALA A 315 -44.74 -0.17 -6.59
N THR A 316 -45.69 -0.03 -7.53
CA THR A 316 -45.72 1.04 -8.54
C THR A 316 -47.09 1.68 -8.52
N ALA A 317 -47.13 3.00 -8.50
CA ALA A 317 -48.39 3.76 -8.70
C ALA A 317 -48.91 3.50 -10.09
N ALA A 318 -49.98 2.74 -10.22
CA ALA A 318 -50.53 2.30 -11.50
C ALA A 318 -52.04 2.48 -11.60
N ASP A 319 -52.73 2.66 -10.49
CA ASP A 319 -54.19 2.79 -10.43
C ASP A 319 -54.60 4.02 -9.63
N CYS A 320 -55.86 4.37 -9.68
CA CYS A 320 -56.47 5.41 -8.87
C CYS A 320 -57.89 5.01 -8.51
N GLY A 321 -58.44 5.63 -7.46
CA GLY A 321 -59.81 5.42 -7.04
C GLY A 321 -60.44 6.71 -6.50
N THR A 322 -61.76 6.83 -6.60
CA THR A 322 -62.48 8.01 -6.09
C THR A 322 -62.32 8.18 -4.58
N ALA A 323 -62.19 7.08 -3.84
CA ALA A 323 -62.00 7.04 -2.39
C ALA A 323 -60.53 7.08 -1.98
N ILE A 324 -59.57 6.98 -2.93
CA ILE A 324 -58.10 6.96 -2.68
C ILE A 324 -57.58 8.37 -2.88
N LYS A 325 -57.55 9.15 -1.80
CA LYS A 325 -57.15 10.58 -1.80
C LYS A 325 -56.16 10.88 -0.70
N GLY A 326 -55.22 11.78 -0.99
CA GLY A 326 -54.15 12.16 -0.06
C GLY A 326 -53.25 10.98 0.26
N ASN A 327 -52.91 10.80 1.54
CA ASN A 327 -52.05 9.72 2.00
C ASN A 327 -52.84 8.39 2.17
N LYS A 328 -53.63 8.02 1.16
CA LYS A 328 -54.29 6.71 1.07
C LYS A 328 -53.73 5.95 -0.13
N ILE A 329 -53.54 4.65 0.06
CA ILE A 329 -53.11 3.72 -1.00
C ILE A 329 -54.02 2.48 -0.93
N ASP A 330 -54.22 1.81 -2.06
CA ASP A 330 -54.99 0.58 -2.13
C ASP A 330 -54.18 -0.50 -2.87
N LEU A 331 -53.89 -1.56 -2.14
CA LEU A 331 -52.92 -2.58 -2.53
C LEU A 331 -53.66 -3.72 -3.25
N TRP A 332 -53.19 -4.07 -4.46
CA TRP A 332 -53.78 -5.19 -5.20
C TRP A 332 -53.20 -6.51 -4.72
N PHE A 333 -54.09 -7.48 -4.42
CA PHE A 333 -53.75 -8.85 -4.07
C PHE A 333 -54.33 -9.83 -5.09
N LYS A 334 -53.73 -11.00 -5.25
CA LYS A 334 -54.16 -12.01 -6.21
C LYS A 334 -55.51 -12.62 -5.86
N THR A 335 -55.78 -12.77 -4.57
CA THR A 335 -57.02 -13.39 -4.08
C THR A 335 -57.76 -12.48 -3.09
N PHE A 336 -59.04 -12.68 -3.00
CA PHE A 336 -59.91 -11.97 -2.03
C PHE A 336 -59.50 -12.29 -0.58
N SER A 337 -59.08 -13.54 -0.30
CA SER A 337 -58.62 -13.93 1.01
C SER A 337 -57.40 -13.14 1.43
N GLU A 338 -56.34 -13.03 0.57
CA GLU A 338 -55.14 -12.25 0.84
C GLU A 338 -55.48 -10.76 1.09
N ALA A 339 -56.41 -10.20 0.35
CA ALA A 339 -56.88 -8.82 0.55
C ALA A 339 -57.60 -8.64 1.91
N CYS A 340 -58.44 -9.61 2.30
CA CYS A 340 -59.06 -9.64 3.63
C CYS A 340 -58.05 -9.78 4.76
N ASP A 341 -57.03 -10.65 4.62
CA ASP A 341 -55.96 -10.83 5.59
C ASP A 341 -55.13 -9.54 5.77
N TRP A 342 -54.94 -8.79 4.68
CA TRP A 342 -54.32 -7.48 4.77
C TRP A 342 -55.24 -6.48 5.49
N GLY A 343 -56.49 -6.36 5.10
CA GLY A 343 -57.45 -5.43 5.66
C GLY A 343 -57.02 -3.96 5.48
N ARG A 344 -57.10 -3.18 6.57
CA ARG A 344 -56.61 -1.78 6.60
C ARG A 344 -55.46 -1.65 7.61
N ARG A 345 -54.34 -1.08 7.16
CA ARG A 345 -53.15 -0.89 7.98
C ARG A 345 -52.46 0.45 7.67
N ASP A 346 -51.89 1.06 8.69
CA ASP A 346 -50.96 2.18 8.47
C ASP A 346 -49.60 1.65 8.01
N CYS A 347 -49.15 2.20 6.91
CA CYS A 347 -47.92 1.77 6.23
C CYS A 347 -46.97 2.93 6.04
N THR A 348 -45.68 2.65 6.19
CA THR A 348 -44.60 3.51 5.70
C THR A 348 -44.36 3.20 4.22
N VAL A 349 -44.45 4.23 3.41
CA VAL A 349 -44.17 4.19 1.98
C VAL A 349 -42.86 4.89 1.73
N TYR A 350 -41.88 4.15 1.20
CA TYR A 350 -40.58 4.68 0.78
C TYR A 350 -40.64 4.93 -0.72
N VAL A 351 -40.56 6.19 -1.15
CA VAL A 351 -40.54 6.56 -2.57
C VAL A 351 -39.11 6.36 -3.11
N LEU A 352 -38.98 5.40 -4.03
CA LEU A 352 -37.68 4.98 -4.57
C LEU A 352 -37.23 5.92 -5.69
N ASP A 353 -35.91 6.05 -5.81
CA ASP A 353 -35.23 6.81 -6.87
C ASP A 353 -35.29 6.09 -8.22
#